data_bc08a4a8a667c5c7277389191da771c2
#
_entry.id   bc08a4a8a667c5c7277389191da771c2
#
_cell.length_a   1.000
_cell.length_b   1.000
_cell.length_c   1.000
_cell.angle_alpha   90.00
_cell.angle_beta   90.00
_cell.angle_gamma   90.00
#
_symmetry.space_group_name_H-M   'P 1'
#
loop_
_entity.id
_entity.type
_entity.pdbx_description
1 polymer ?
#
loop_
_entity_poly.entity_id
_entity_poly.type
_entity_poly.pdbx_seq_one_letter_code
_entity_poly.pdbx_strand_id
1 'polypeptide(L)'
;MKKYRILPLLLIVCLLLTAAFPAFAANSTASTAEQSPEPTANAASDGVPQSTVQAQEGSYVLGSDAVKTALDEKLQANCVMLVDEDSGQYYYTRNIDAKAYPASLTKIMTLLLAVEAVERGDVHLDDTVTAYADCNADMVEGASNADIKVGETMTFEDFLYCAMISSANEACNVVAEYVCGSISAFVERMNTRAQELGCTGTHFANPHGLPKDDHYTTAHDLYRITKEALSHELFATICNTVKHTVPATNLSEERTLSNTNGLINPDSPMYRGYYYEYAKGVKTGHTDAAGYCLISTAEKDGVRLLCIVLGGKGTARANGTTDFGSFSDTLTAYRWVFSHYGWRAIVSASDLICEVPVRYGRDGDSVTVRPAQTVSAVLPAADSDGAPQFEQQVTIYSERDGKPLEAPIKAGDEVGELTVSYNGTVYGTVKLVAAVDVAVSKGAYIAGHVAAFFTNPIVLVILLAIVLALVGYVLWLVRRRKQIEAVRRPRRRAQMEAEEARRRALAHETLREFDRDPAGSRRR
;
A
#
# COMPACT_ATOMS: atom_id res chain seq x y z
N MET A 1 18.18 79.88 -7.76
CA MET A 1 19.00 78.69 -7.48
C MET A 1 18.39 77.89 -6.35
N LYS A 2 17.53 76.84 -6.62
CA LYS A 2 17.06 75.79 -5.67
C LYS A 2 16.18 74.77 -6.43
N LYS A 3 16.73 74.13 -7.50
CA LYS A 3 16.02 73.09 -8.29
C LYS A 3 16.55 71.67 -8.07
N TYR A 4 17.40 71.38 -7.08
CA TYR A 4 18.11 70.09 -6.99
C TYR A 4 17.98 69.34 -5.64
N ARG A 5 16.85 69.49 -4.92
CA ARG A 5 16.64 68.74 -3.67
C ARG A 5 15.65 67.57 -3.77
N ILE A 6 15.11 67.27 -4.97
CA ILE A 6 14.20 66.13 -5.17
C ILE A 6 14.95 64.91 -5.73
N LEU A 7 16.07 65.12 -6.42
CA LEU A 7 16.87 64.08 -7.04
C LEU A 7 17.49 63.10 -6.02
N PRO A 8 18.02 63.49 -4.85
CA PRO A 8 18.54 62.53 -3.87
C PRO A 8 17.48 61.70 -3.18
N LEU A 9 16.22 62.15 -3.09
CA LEU A 9 15.12 61.37 -2.50
C LEU A 9 14.63 60.28 -3.43
N LEU A 10 14.62 60.52 -4.73
CA LEU A 10 14.31 59.49 -5.76
C LEU A 10 15.42 58.44 -5.86
N LEU A 11 16.69 58.85 -5.70
CA LEU A 11 17.83 57.92 -5.68
C LEU A 11 17.83 57.02 -4.43
N ILE A 12 17.43 57.56 -3.26
CA ILE A 12 17.29 56.76 -2.03
C ILE A 12 16.14 55.75 -2.13
N VAL A 13 15.04 56.09 -2.77
CA VAL A 13 13.92 55.15 -3.02
C VAL A 13 14.32 54.08 -4.03
N CYS A 14 15.09 54.40 -5.07
CA CYS A 14 15.65 53.41 -5.98
C CYS A 14 16.69 52.50 -5.34
N LEU A 15 17.55 53.05 -4.44
CA LEU A 15 18.53 52.24 -3.71
C LEU A 15 17.91 51.34 -2.63
N LEU A 16 16.81 51.74 -1.99
CA LEU A 16 16.04 50.89 -1.07
C LEU A 16 15.27 49.76 -1.80
N LEU A 17 14.89 49.97 -3.05
CA LEU A 17 14.29 48.93 -3.90
C LEU A 17 15.31 47.91 -4.39
N THR A 18 16.60 48.24 -4.51
CA THR A 18 17.67 47.33 -4.89
C THR A 18 18.29 46.53 -3.72
N ALA A 19 18.11 47.02 -2.48
CA ALA A 19 18.62 46.35 -1.27
C ALA A 19 17.73 45.23 -0.72
N ALA A 20 16.56 44.96 -1.33
CA ALA A 20 15.63 43.89 -0.93
C ALA A 20 15.83 42.57 -1.68
N PHE A 21 16.87 42.44 -2.50
CA PHE A 21 17.21 41.17 -3.11
C PHE A 21 18.32 40.47 -2.31
N PRO A 22 18.11 39.27 -1.77
CA PRO A 22 19.20 38.47 -1.22
C PRO A 22 20.17 38.13 -2.35
N ALA A 23 21.42 38.51 -2.20
CA ALA A 23 22.50 38.12 -3.11
C ALA A 23 22.73 36.62 -2.97
N PHE A 24 22.26 35.82 -3.95
CA PHE A 24 22.75 34.49 -4.13
C PHE A 24 24.15 34.58 -4.77
N ALA A 25 25.16 34.43 -3.93
CA ALA A 25 26.53 34.24 -4.38
C ALA A 25 26.64 32.91 -5.13
N ALA A 26 26.87 32.97 -6.42
CA ALA A 26 27.25 31.82 -7.22
C ALA A 26 28.67 31.44 -6.84
N ASN A 27 28.83 30.36 -6.08
CA ASN A 27 30.10 29.65 -5.96
C ASN A 27 30.26 28.79 -7.21
N SER A 28 31.00 29.26 -8.19
CA SER A 28 31.53 28.46 -9.28
C SER A 28 32.80 27.78 -8.81
N THR A 29 32.70 26.57 -8.31
CA THR A 29 33.83 25.65 -8.27
C THR A 29 33.77 24.81 -9.53
N ALA A 30 34.82 24.91 -10.34
CA ALA A 30 35.09 24.05 -11.48
C ALA A 30 35.13 22.60 -11.01
N SER A 31 34.22 21.77 -11.50
CA SER A 31 34.29 20.31 -11.36
C SER A 31 34.87 19.73 -12.65
N THR A 32 35.99 19.07 -12.47
CA THR A 32 36.62 18.13 -13.39
C THR A 32 35.61 17.13 -13.93
N ALA A 33 35.69 16.89 -15.24
CA ALA A 33 34.92 15.85 -15.92
C ALA A 33 35.22 14.48 -15.31
N GLU A 34 34.27 13.91 -14.61
CA GLU A 34 34.24 12.51 -14.20
C GLU A 34 33.27 11.76 -15.11
N GLN A 35 33.79 10.69 -15.67
CA GLN A 35 33.10 9.77 -16.58
C GLN A 35 31.81 9.28 -15.97
N SER A 36 30.73 9.35 -16.74
CA SER A 36 29.47 8.66 -16.44
C SER A 36 29.73 7.16 -16.23
N PRO A 37 29.30 6.57 -15.12
CA PRO A 37 29.22 5.12 -15.05
C PRO A 37 28.10 4.66 -15.99
N GLU A 38 28.42 3.68 -16.84
CA GLU A 38 27.42 2.88 -17.55
C GLU A 38 26.33 2.41 -16.57
N PRO A 39 25.06 2.34 -16.99
CA PRO A 39 24.02 1.77 -16.17
C PRO A 39 24.33 0.29 -15.97
N THR A 40 24.90 -0.05 -14.83
CA THR A 40 24.87 -1.43 -14.36
C THR A 40 23.41 -1.83 -14.28
N ALA A 41 23.02 -2.74 -15.15
CA ALA A 41 21.78 -3.46 -15.04
C ALA A 41 21.76 -4.11 -13.65
N ASN A 42 21.06 -3.49 -12.69
CA ASN A 42 20.66 -4.16 -11.50
C ASN A 42 19.78 -5.33 -11.97
N ALA A 43 20.32 -6.53 -11.86
CA ALA A 43 19.54 -7.74 -11.93
C ALA A 43 18.38 -7.56 -10.94
N ALA A 44 17.18 -7.46 -11.47
CA ALA A 44 15.98 -7.56 -10.68
C ALA A 44 16.09 -8.88 -9.90
N SER A 45 16.06 -8.82 -8.59
CA SER A 45 15.80 -10.01 -7.79
C SER A 45 14.50 -10.60 -8.33
N ASP A 46 14.53 -11.86 -8.73
CA ASP A 46 13.36 -12.66 -9.10
C ASP A 46 12.44 -12.81 -7.87
N GLY A 47 11.81 -11.71 -7.46
CA GLY A 47 10.75 -11.73 -6.47
C GLY A 47 9.48 -12.23 -7.16
N VAL A 48 8.87 -13.26 -6.61
CA VAL A 48 7.52 -13.71 -6.99
C VAL A 48 6.60 -12.48 -6.96
N PRO A 49 5.87 -12.17 -8.05
CA PRO A 49 4.94 -11.06 -8.05
C PRO A 49 3.93 -11.23 -6.91
N GLN A 50 3.80 -10.21 -6.06
CA GLN A 50 2.78 -10.21 -5.02
C GLN A 50 1.53 -9.54 -5.55
N SER A 51 0.37 -10.10 -5.23
CA SER A 51 -0.91 -9.51 -5.59
C SER A 51 -1.06 -8.14 -4.92
N THR A 52 -1.32 -7.11 -5.72
CA THR A 52 -1.67 -5.77 -5.24
C THR A 52 -3.18 -5.54 -5.26
N VAL A 53 -3.96 -6.59 -5.59
CA VAL A 53 -5.41 -6.51 -5.70
C VAL A 53 -6.01 -6.26 -4.31
N GLN A 54 -6.65 -5.10 -4.15
CA GLN A 54 -7.43 -4.76 -2.96
C GLN A 54 -8.87 -5.25 -3.15
N ALA A 55 -9.03 -6.56 -3.33
CA ALA A 55 -10.33 -7.16 -3.45
C ALA A 55 -10.96 -7.36 -2.07
N GLN A 56 -12.27 -7.29 -2.00
CA GLN A 56 -13.00 -7.74 -0.84
C GLN A 56 -12.84 -9.27 -0.74
N GLU A 57 -12.39 -9.77 0.41
CA GLU A 57 -12.35 -11.20 0.67
C GLU A 57 -13.72 -11.82 0.40
N GLY A 58 -13.75 -12.93 -0.34
CA GLY A 58 -15.00 -13.57 -0.74
C GLY A 58 -15.64 -13.03 -2.02
N SER A 59 -15.06 -12.03 -2.67
CA SER A 59 -15.45 -11.66 -4.03
C SER A 59 -14.89 -12.66 -5.05
N TYR A 60 -15.46 -12.67 -6.27
CA TYR A 60 -14.98 -13.55 -7.32
C TYR A 60 -13.90 -12.89 -8.16
N VAL A 61 -12.94 -13.68 -8.64
CA VAL A 61 -11.94 -13.24 -9.62
C VAL A 61 -12.63 -12.87 -10.96
N LEU A 62 -11.95 -12.02 -11.72
CA LEU A 62 -12.39 -11.72 -13.09
C LEU A 62 -12.46 -13.00 -13.93
N GLY A 63 -13.57 -13.21 -14.63
CA GLY A 63 -13.77 -14.40 -15.48
C GLY A 63 -14.20 -15.65 -14.71
N SER A 64 -14.59 -15.56 -13.44
CA SER A 64 -15.05 -16.70 -12.63
C SER A 64 -16.25 -17.45 -13.22
N ASP A 65 -17.10 -16.81 -14.03
CA ASP A 65 -18.20 -17.48 -14.73
C ASP A 65 -17.70 -18.54 -15.71
N ALA A 66 -16.59 -18.30 -16.40
CA ALA A 66 -15.95 -19.29 -17.27
C ALA A 66 -15.37 -20.46 -16.45
N VAL A 67 -14.78 -20.16 -15.28
CA VAL A 67 -14.32 -21.19 -14.33
C VAL A 67 -15.50 -22.06 -13.89
N LYS A 68 -16.60 -21.43 -13.47
CA LYS A 68 -17.80 -22.12 -13.02
C LYS A 68 -18.36 -23.03 -14.13
N THR A 69 -18.54 -22.51 -15.33
CA THR A 69 -19.04 -23.27 -16.47
C THR A 69 -18.15 -24.49 -16.79
N ALA A 70 -16.82 -24.31 -16.75
CA ALA A 70 -15.87 -25.35 -17.06
C ALA A 70 -15.77 -26.45 -15.98
N LEU A 71 -15.99 -26.08 -14.70
CA LEU A 71 -15.79 -27.00 -13.58
C LEU A 71 -17.08 -27.64 -13.06
N ASP A 72 -18.25 -27.01 -13.25
CA ASP A 72 -19.54 -27.53 -12.73
C ASP A 72 -19.83 -28.95 -13.16
N GLU A 73 -19.52 -29.32 -14.41
CA GLU A 73 -19.75 -30.66 -14.95
C GLU A 73 -18.62 -31.65 -14.63
N LYS A 74 -17.42 -31.15 -14.32
CA LYS A 74 -16.24 -32.01 -14.13
C LYS A 74 -16.03 -32.41 -12.68
N LEU A 75 -16.32 -31.50 -11.74
CA LEU A 75 -16.15 -31.76 -10.32
C LEU A 75 -17.33 -32.52 -9.75
N GLN A 76 -17.07 -33.53 -8.92
CA GLN A 76 -18.10 -34.43 -8.40
C GLN A 76 -18.33 -34.31 -6.89
N ALA A 77 -17.43 -33.65 -6.17
CA ALA A 77 -17.55 -33.47 -4.72
C ALA A 77 -18.75 -32.60 -4.33
N ASN A 78 -19.27 -32.86 -3.15
CA ASN A 78 -20.43 -32.12 -2.62
C ASN A 78 -20.13 -30.64 -2.37
N CYS A 79 -18.98 -30.34 -1.76
CA CYS A 79 -18.54 -28.98 -1.50
C CYS A 79 -17.15 -28.78 -2.10
N VAL A 80 -16.98 -27.69 -2.84
CA VAL A 80 -15.68 -27.30 -3.41
C VAL A 80 -15.49 -25.81 -3.25
N MET A 81 -14.30 -25.40 -2.81
CA MET A 81 -13.88 -24.02 -2.72
C MET A 81 -12.48 -23.89 -3.32
N LEU A 82 -12.31 -23.06 -4.33
CA LEU A 82 -11.03 -22.76 -4.98
C LEU A 82 -10.79 -21.27 -4.87
N VAL A 83 -9.71 -20.88 -4.19
CA VAL A 83 -9.43 -19.52 -3.75
C VAL A 83 -8.05 -19.11 -4.23
N ASP A 84 -7.91 -17.85 -4.60
CA ASP A 84 -6.62 -17.17 -4.69
C ASP A 84 -6.07 -16.94 -3.29
N GLU A 85 -4.94 -17.53 -2.95
CA GLU A 85 -4.39 -17.51 -1.58
C GLU A 85 -3.95 -16.10 -1.16
N ASP A 86 -3.53 -15.26 -2.10
CA ASP A 86 -3.02 -13.92 -1.83
C ASP A 86 -4.15 -12.90 -1.65
N SER A 87 -5.15 -12.91 -2.54
CA SER A 87 -6.25 -11.94 -2.53
C SER A 87 -7.48 -12.40 -1.75
N GLY A 88 -7.64 -13.71 -1.51
CA GLY A 88 -8.84 -14.29 -0.93
C GLY A 88 -10.04 -14.31 -1.87
N GLN A 89 -9.85 -14.03 -3.17
CA GLN A 89 -10.90 -14.07 -4.16
C GLN A 89 -11.20 -15.50 -4.60
N TYR A 90 -12.47 -15.76 -4.94
CA TYR A 90 -12.93 -17.08 -5.37
C TYR A 90 -12.77 -17.27 -6.87
N TYR A 91 -12.06 -18.32 -7.27
CA TYR A 91 -12.15 -18.86 -8.64
C TYR A 91 -13.42 -19.67 -8.83
N TYR A 92 -13.74 -20.52 -7.83
CA TYR A 92 -14.89 -21.41 -7.90
C TYR A 92 -15.43 -21.74 -6.51
N THR A 93 -16.75 -21.80 -6.39
CA THR A 93 -17.42 -22.26 -5.17
C THR A 93 -18.60 -23.17 -5.49
N ARG A 94 -18.78 -24.20 -4.67
CA ARG A 94 -19.94 -25.06 -4.64
C ARG A 94 -20.26 -25.42 -3.20
N ASN A 95 -21.47 -25.08 -2.73
CA ASN A 95 -21.99 -25.44 -1.40
C ASN A 95 -21.04 -25.12 -0.23
N ILE A 96 -20.33 -24.00 -0.29
CA ILE A 96 -19.24 -23.69 0.67
C ILE A 96 -19.72 -23.50 2.10
N ASP A 97 -20.99 -23.14 2.31
CA ASP A 97 -21.61 -22.93 3.63
C ASP A 97 -22.47 -24.14 4.08
N ALA A 98 -22.51 -25.21 3.28
CA ALA A 98 -23.20 -26.42 3.66
C ALA A 98 -22.47 -27.17 4.78
N LYS A 99 -23.20 -27.62 5.80
CA LYS A 99 -22.64 -28.46 6.86
C LYS A 99 -22.11 -29.77 6.33
N ALA A 100 -20.91 -30.11 6.73
CA ALA A 100 -20.22 -31.34 6.37
C ALA A 100 -19.44 -31.89 7.57
N TYR A 101 -19.19 -33.19 7.56
CA TYR A 101 -18.26 -33.80 8.51
C TYR A 101 -16.82 -33.52 8.05
N PRO A 102 -15.97 -32.95 8.90
CA PRO A 102 -14.59 -32.60 8.53
C PRO A 102 -13.66 -33.82 8.39
N ALA A 103 -13.99 -34.94 9.02
CA ALA A 103 -13.06 -36.05 9.21
C ALA A 103 -11.70 -35.52 9.76
N SER A 104 -10.58 -36.09 9.31
CA SER A 104 -9.24 -35.67 9.77
C SER A 104 -8.80 -34.25 9.35
N LEU A 105 -9.62 -33.49 8.63
CA LEU A 105 -9.35 -32.04 8.43
C LEU A 105 -9.46 -31.27 9.75
N THR A 106 -10.16 -31.80 10.76
CA THR A 106 -10.19 -31.34 12.14
C THR A 106 -8.77 -31.08 12.70
N LYS A 107 -7.80 -31.90 12.31
CA LYS A 107 -6.42 -31.85 12.79
C LYS A 107 -5.69 -30.55 12.39
N ILE A 108 -6.23 -29.81 11.41
CA ILE A 108 -5.73 -28.47 11.09
C ILE A 108 -5.92 -27.55 12.30
N MET A 109 -7.09 -27.55 12.92
CA MET A 109 -7.35 -26.76 14.14
C MET A 109 -6.51 -27.28 15.32
N THR A 110 -6.35 -28.59 15.43
CA THR A 110 -5.54 -29.19 16.50
C THR A 110 -4.08 -28.75 16.42
N LEU A 111 -3.49 -28.79 15.23
CA LEU A 111 -2.12 -28.34 15.03
C LEU A 111 -2.00 -26.81 15.12
N LEU A 112 -3.00 -26.05 14.65
CA LEU A 112 -3.00 -24.59 14.82
C LEU A 112 -2.87 -24.21 16.30
N LEU A 113 -3.69 -24.80 17.17
CA LEU A 113 -3.63 -24.51 18.61
C LEU A 113 -2.32 -24.95 19.25
N ALA A 114 -1.76 -26.07 18.81
CA ALA A 114 -0.47 -26.57 19.29
C ALA A 114 0.67 -25.65 18.87
N VAL A 115 0.70 -25.21 17.62
CA VAL A 115 1.70 -24.26 17.09
C VAL A 115 1.59 -22.91 17.78
N GLU A 116 0.38 -22.39 17.95
CA GLU A 116 0.14 -21.16 18.72
C GLU A 116 0.66 -21.28 20.16
N ALA A 117 0.54 -22.46 20.81
CA ALA A 117 1.06 -22.69 22.17
C ALA A 117 2.60 -22.70 22.17
N VAL A 118 3.24 -23.28 21.15
CA VAL A 118 4.70 -23.23 20.98
C VAL A 118 5.18 -21.79 20.78
N GLU A 119 4.52 -21.02 19.93
CA GLU A 119 4.91 -19.63 19.63
C GLU A 119 4.72 -18.70 20.84
N ARG A 120 3.74 -18.97 21.70
CA ARG A 120 3.58 -18.27 22.98
C ARG A 120 4.60 -18.69 24.05
N GLY A 121 5.32 -19.80 23.85
CA GLY A 121 6.24 -20.37 24.83
C GLY A 121 5.54 -21.13 25.96
N ASP A 122 4.28 -21.52 25.80
CA ASP A 122 3.53 -22.34 26.78
C ASP A 122 4.03 -23.78 26.79
N VAL A 123 4.50 -24.29 25.65
CA VAL A 123 5.09 -25.60 25.41
C VAL A 123 6.27 -25.46 24.43
N HIS A 124 7.21 -26.44 24.44
CA HIS A 124 8.37 -26.43 23.56
C HIS A 124 8.42 -27.72 22.70
N LEU A 125 8.98 -27.62 21.49
CA LEU A 125 9.05 -28.75 20.56
C LEU A 125 9.85 -29.92 21.07
N ASP A 126 10.89 -29.66 21.86
CA ASP A 126 11.79 -30.64 22.47
C ASP A 126 11.29 -31.17 23.83
N ASP A 127 10.12 -30.71 24.30
CA ASP A 127 9.53 -31.26 25.53
C ASP A 127 9.29 -32.76 25.38
N THR A 128 9.70 -33.52 26.37
CA THR A 128 9.41 -34.97 26.46
C THR A 128 7.99 -35.17 26.95
N VAL A 129 7.10 -35.65 26.08
CA VAL A 129 5.69 -35.87 26.38
C VAL A 129 5.40 -37.35 26.49
N THR A 130 4.51 -37.73 27.42
CA THR A 130 4.07 -39.10 27.64
C THR A 130 2.65 -39.30 27.16
N ALA A 131 2.38 -40.33 26.36
CA ALA A 131 1.05 -40.73 25.96
C ALA A 131 0.35 -41.45 27.12
N TYR A 132 -0.60 -40.83 27.80
CA TYR A 132 -1.38 -41.43 28.89
C TYR A 132 -2.58 -42.24 28.33
N ALA A 133 -3.34 -42.85 29.22
CA ALA A 133 -4.46 -43.75 28.85
C ALA A 133 -5.51 -43.07 27.97
N ASP A 134 -5.69 -41.76 28.15
CA ASP A 134 -6.65 -40.97 27.40
C ASP A 134 -6.25 -40.79 25.92
N CYS A 135 -5.02 -41.10 25.52
CA CYS A 135 -4.61 -41.09 24.12
C CYS A 135 -5.54 -41.96 23.24
N ASN A 136 -6.09 -43.03 23.80
CA ASN A 136 -7.03 -43.94 23.11
C ASN A 136 -8.49 -43.57 23.29
N ALA A 137 -8.82 -42.39 23.84
CA ALA A 137 -10.21 -41.96 23.97
C ALA A 137 -10.86 -41.82 22.60
N ASP A 138 -12.09 -42.34 22.49
CA ASP A 138 -12.90 -42.36 21.26
C ASP A 138 -12.28 -43.12 20.05
N MET A 139 -11.22 -43.91 20.25
CA MET A 139 -10.63 -44.70 19.17
C MET A 139 -11.54 -45.86 18.73
N VAL A 140 -11.65 -46.06 17.42
CA VAL A 140 -12.41 -47.13 16.81
C VAL A 140 -11.49 -47.97 15.93
N GLU A 141 -11.85 -49.26 15.72
CA GLU A 141 -11.11 -50.14 14.82
C GLU A 141 -10.99 -49.54 13.42
N GLY A 142 -9.78 -49.60 12.85
CA GLY A 142 -9.48 -49.04 11.54
C GLY A 142 -9.24 -47.51 11.53
N ALA A 143 -9.32 -46.85 12.66
CA ALA A 143 -8.96 -45.42 12.76
C ALA A 143 -7.46 -45.22 12.46
N SER A 144 -7.13 -44.10 11.80
CA SER A 144 -5.72 -43.75 11.52
C SER A 144 -4.93 -43.59 12.83
N ASN A 145 -3.78 -44.26 12.90
CA ASN A 145 -2.90 -44.26 14.08
C ASN A 145 -1.42 -44.29 13.64
N ALA A 146 -0.52 -44.07 14.60
CA ALA A 146 0.92 -44.19 14.45
C ALA A 146 1.49 -45.28 15.41
N ASP A 147 0.62 -46.18 15.88
CA ASP A 147 0.92 -47.25 16.84
C ASP A 147 1.54 -46.74 18.17
N ILE A 148 1.08 -45.57 18.62
CA ILE A 148 1.52 -44.97 19.89
C ILE A 148 0.94 -45.76 21.06
N LYS A 149 1.81 -46.18 21.97
CA LYS A 149 1.42 -47.00 23.09
C LYS A 149 1.22 -46.16 24.35
N VAL A 150 0.28 -46.57 25.19
CA VAL A 150 0.13 -45.96 26.53
C VAL A 150 1.44 -46.09 27.31
N GLY A 151 1.95 -44.95 27.80
CA GLY A 151 3.25 -44.85 28.49
C GLY A 151 4.43 -44.60 27.54
N GLU A 152 4.21 -44.49 26.24
CA GLU A 152 5.24 -44.13 25.27
C GLU A 152 5.61 -42.65 25.42
N THR A 153 6.89 -42.34 25.34
CA THR A 153 7.45 -41.01 25.46
C THR A 153 8.22 -40.64 24.20
N MET A 154 7.94 -39.49 23.65
CA MET A 154 8.69 -38.88 22.54
C MET A 154 8.63 -37.35 22.62
N THR A 155 9.27 -36.64 21.71
CA THR A 155 9.22 -35.17 21.68
C THR A 155 7.84 -34.67 21.32
N PHE A 156 7.47 -33.48 21.77
CA PHE A 156 6.23 -32.84 21.35
C PHE A 156 6.17 -32.68 19.84
N GLU A 157 7.31 -32.33 19.23
CA GLU A 157 7.45 -32.25 17.77
C GLU A 157 7.05 -33.56 17.08
N ASP A 158 7.51 -34.72 17.55
CA ASP A 158 7.18 -36.03 16.99
C ASP A 158 5.67 -36.30 17.05
N PHE A 159 4.99 -35.90 18.14
CA PHE A 159 3.53 -36.02 18.24
C PHE A 159 2.81 -35.14 17.20
N LEU A 160 3.31 -33.91 16.92
CA LEU A 160 2.75 -33.06 15.88
C LEU A 160 2.90 -33.70 14.50
N TYR A 161 4.05 -34.28 14.19
CA TYR A 161 4.25 -35.02 12.95
C TYR A 161 3.37 -36.27 12.87
N CYS A 162 3.22 -37.04 13.93
CA CYS A 162 2.29 -38.19 13.98
C CYS A 162 0.85 -37.74 13.67
N ALA A 163 0.38 -36.65 14.31
CA ALA A 163 -0.96 -36.12 14.11
C ALA A 163 -1.20 -35.63 12.68
N MET A 164 -0.22 -34.94 12.07
CA MET A 164 -0.40 -34.29 10.80
C MET A 164 -0.18 -35.22 9.60
N ILE A 165 1.02 -35.81 9.48
CA ILE A 165 1.38 -36.51 8.24
C ILE A 165 0.89 -37.94 8.20
N SER A 166 0.88 -38.66 9.35
CA SER A 166 0.27 -40.01 9.46
C SER A 166 -1.22 -39.94 9.79
N SER A 167 -1.72 -38.75 10.12
CA SER A 167 -3.12 -38.57 10.53
C SER A 167 -3.49 -39.33 11.82
N ALA A 168 -2.53 -39.60 12.72
CA ALA A 168 -2.71 -40.38 13.94
C ALA A 168 -3.71 -39.68 14.89
N ASN A 169 -4.77 -40.40 15.27
CA ASN A 169 -5.82 -39.86 16.12
C ASN A 169 -5.37 -39.79 17.59
N GLU A 170 -4.67 -40.82 18.05
CA GLU A 170 -4.14 -40.89 19.41
C GLU A 170 -3.11 -39.77 19.65
N ALA A 171 -2.31 -39.43 18.63
CA ALA A 171 -1.40 -38.28 18.74
C ALA A 171 -2.14 -36.96 18.98
N CYS A 172 -3.32 -36.76 18.36
CA CYS A 172 -4.12 -35.57 18.61
C CYS A 172 -4.64 -35.48 20.04
N ASN A 173 -5.00 -36.64 20.64
CA ASN A 173 -5.42 -36.69 22.03
C ASN A 173 -4.25 -36.34 22.98
N VAL A 174 -3.03 -36.87 22.69
CA VAL A 174 -1.83 -36.50 23.46
C VAL A 174 -1.52 -35.01 23.36
N VAL A 175 -1.56 -34.46 22.12
CA VAL A 175 -1.36 -33.02 21.91
C VAL A 175 -2.38 -32.20 22.69
N ALA A 176 -3.66 -32.59 22.62
CA ALA A 176 -4.74 -31.91 23.34
C ALA A 176 -4.56 -31.91 24.86
N GLU A 177 -4.21 -33.07 25.42
CA GLU A 177 -3.97 -33.23 26.86
C GLU A 177 -2.75 -32.42 27.29
N TYR A 178 -1.66 -32.47 26.54
CA TYR A 178 -0.43 -31.76 26.87
C TYR A 178 -0.61 -30.24 26.83
N VAL A 179 -1.27 -29.70 25.81
CA VAL A 179 -1.46 -28.24 25.60
C VAL A 179 -2.46 -27.64 26.59
N CYS A 180 -3.57 -28.34 26.87
CA CYS A 180 -4.67 -27.80 27.71
C CYS A 180 -4.95 -28.55 29.00
N GLY A 181 -4.17 -29.58 29.33
CA GLY A 181 -4.33 -30.40 30.54
C GLY A 181 -5.44 -31.44 30.46
N SER A 182 -6.31 -31.39 29.43
CA SER A 182 -7.33 -32.40 29.13
C SER A 182 -7.87 -32.25 27.71
N ILE A 183 -8.37 -33.37 27.14
CA ILE A 183 -9.02 -33.38 25.83
C ILE A 183 -10.25 -32.46 25.82
N SER A 184 -11.05 -32.45 26.90
CA SER A 184 -12.25 -31.57 26.97
C SER A 184 -11.91 -30.10 26.95
N ALA A 185 -10.92 -29.66 27.72
CA ALA A 185 -10.46 -28.27 27.73
C ALA A 185 -9.90 -27.86 26.37
N PHE A 186 -9.20 -28.77 25.68
CA PHE A 186 -8.73 -28.51 24.33
C PHE A 186 -9.87 -28.35 23.33
N VAL A 187 -10.89 -29.19 23.37
CA VAL A 187 -12.08 -29.08 22.50
C VAL A 187 -12.82 -27.77 22.75
N GLU A 188 -12.95 -27.34 23.99
CA GLU A 188 -13.51 -26.01 24.31
C GLU A 188 -12.66 -24.90 23.69
N ARG A 189 -11.31 -25.01 23.75
CA ARG A 189 -10.41 -24.05 23.11
C ARG A 189 -10.52 -24.08 21.57
N MET A 190 -10.68 -25.27 20.95
CA MET A 190 -10.92 -25.40 19.50
C MET A 190 -12.18 -24.62 19.08
N ASN A 191 -13.29 -24.77 19.82
CA ASN A 191 -14.53 -24.07 19.53
C ASN A 191 -14.42 -22.57 19.76
N THR A 192 -13.72 -22.15 20.81
CA THR A 192 -13.44 -20.73 21.08
C THR A 192 -12.61 -20.13 19.94
N ARG A 193 -11.54 -20.83 19.52
CA ARG A 193 -10.69 -20.33 18.43
C ARG A 193 -11.42 -20.27 17.08
N ALA A 194 -12.30 -21.24 16.81
CA ALA A 194 -13.15 -21.19 15.64
C ALA A 194 -14.04 -19.93 15.64
N GLN A 195 -14.62 -19.57 16.79
CA GLN A 195 -15.42 -18.35 16.92
C GLN A 195 -14.55 -17.08 16.74
N GLU A 196 -13.34 -17.04 17.29
CA GLU A 196 -12.38 -15.94 17.13
C GLU A 196 -12.02 -15.73 15.65
N LEU A 197 -11.94 -16.82 14.86
CA LEU A 197 -11.72 -16.79 13.42
C LEU A 197 -12.97 -16.47 12.60
N GLY A 198 -14.10 -16.22 13.25
CA GLY A 198 -15.38 -15.92 12.59
C GLY A 198 -16.07 -17.15 11.96
N CYS A 199 -15.73 -18.36 12.40
CA CYS A 199 -16.37 -19.59 11.96
C CYS A 199 -17.74 -19.74 12.63
N THR A 200 -18.81 -19.66 11.85
CA THR A 200 -20.18 -19.70 12.34
C THR A 200 -20.90 -21.03 12.08
N GLY A 201 -20.34 -21.85 11.20
CA GLY A 201 -20.86 -23.14 10.78
C GLY A 201 -20.03 -24.34 11.27
N THR A 202 -19.19 -24.15 12.31
CA THR A 202 -18.26 -25.17 12.81
C THR A 202 -18.48 -25.48 14.28
N HIS A 203 -18.45 -26.75 14.63
CA HIS A 203 -18.40 -27.22 16.01
C HIS A 203 -17.52 -28.47 16.09
N PHE A 204 -16.51 -28.44 16.95
CA PHE A 204 -15.61 -29.55 17.23
C PHE A 204 -16.06 -30.30 18.48
N ALA A 205 -16.11 -31.65 18.39
CA ALA A 205 -16.45 -32.53 19.51
C ALA A 205 -15.27 -33.44 19.93
N ASN A 206 -14.17 -33.41 19.17
CA ASN A 206 -12.93 -34.11 19.46
C ASN A 206 -11.77 -33.49 18.67
N PRO A 207 -10.49 -33.74 19.01
CA PRO A 207 -9.33 -33.13 18.34
C PRO A 207 -8.89 -33.86 17.07
N HIS A 208 -9.49 -35.00 16.68
CA HIS A 208 -8.99 -35.86 15.60
C HIS A 208 -9.93 -36.00 14.40
N GLY A 209 -11.25 -35.75 14.58
CA GLY A 209 -12.23 -35.77 13.49
C GLY A 209 -12.99 -37.08 13.30
N LEU A 210 -12.95 -38.01 14.27
CA LEU A 210 -13.86 -39.14 14.25
C LEU A 210 -15.31 -38.68 14.38
N PRO A 211 -16.28 -39.32 13.72
CA PRO A 211 -17.64 -38.83 13.63
C PRO A 211 -18.35 -38.75 14.99
N LYS A 212 -18.98 -37.61 15.25
CA LYS A 212 -19.99 -37.38 16.27
C LYS A 212 -21.08 -36.49 15.67
N ASP A 213 -22.31 -36.62 16.12
CA ASP A 213 -23.45 -35.87 15.52
C ASP A 213 -23.28 -34.35 15.59
N ASP A 214 -22.57 -33.89 16.62
CA ASP A 214 -22.27 -32.48 16.86
C ASP A 214 -20.88 -32.04 16.33
N HIS A 215 -20.16 -32.92 15.58
CA HIS A 215 -18.88 -32.63 14.99
C HIS A 215 -19.04 -32.27 13.50
N TYR A 216 -19.11 -30.98 13.18
CA TYR A 216 -19.36 -30.51 11.82
C TYR A 216 -18.60 -29.22 11.51
N THR A 217 -18.50 -28.92 10.22
CA THR A 217 -17.86 -27.71 9.70
C THR A 217 -18.50 -27.31 8.37
N THR A 218 -17.96 -26.24 7.74
CA THR A 218 -18.22 -25.84 6.36
C THR A 218 -16.90 -25.68 5.61
N ALA A 219 -16.92 -25.70 4.28
CA ALA A 219 -15.71 -25.41 3.49
C ALA A 219 -15.21 -23.98 3.73
N HIS A 220 -16.13 -23.04 3.92
CA HIS A 220 -15.81 -21.66 4.18
C HIS A 220 -15.13 -21.46 5.55
N ASP A 221 -15.60 -22.13 6.60
CA ASP A 221 -14.95 -22.08 7.91
C ASP A 221 -13.57 -22.77 7.89
N LEU A 222 -13.46 -23.91 7.20
CA LEU A 222 -12.17 -24.56 7.01
C LEU A 222 -11.17 -23.71 6.24
N TYR A 223 -11.63 -22.89 5.29
CA TYR A 223 -10.79 -21.89 4.63
C TYR A 223 -10.19 -20.92 5.65
N ARG A 224 -11.01 -20.33 6.53
CA ARG A 224 -10.55 -19.40 7.57
C ARG A 224 -9.52 -20.05 8.49
N ILE A 225 -9.83 -21.26 8.97
CA ILE A 225 -8.94 -22.02 9.86
C ILE A 225 -7.63 -22.37 9.14
N THR A 226 -7.70 -22.80 7.88
CA THR A 226 -6.50 -23.18 7.12
C THR A 226 -5.63 -21.97 6.77
N LYS A 227 -6.24 -20.85 6.40
CA LYS A 227 -5.55 -19.60 6.11
C LYS A 227 -4.76 -19.13 7.33
N GLU A 228 -5.38 -19.14 8.51
CA GLU A 228 -4.69 -18.83 9.75
C GLU A 228 -3.56 -19.82 10.02
N ALA A 229 -3.82 -21.11 9.94
CA ALA A 229 -2.81 -22.13 10.19
C ALA A 229 -1.60 -22.01 9.27
N LEU A 230 -1.80 -21.72 7.98
CA LEU A 230 -0.71 -21.54 7.00
C LEU A 230 0.10 -20.25 7.23
N SER A 231 -0.43 -19.28 7.98
CA SER A 231 0.34 -18.09 8.37
C SER A 231 1.45 -18.39 9.36
N HIS A 232 1.42 -19.55 10.02
CA HIS A 232 2.43 -20.04 10.94
C HIS A 232 3.45 -20.93 10.21
N GLU A 233 4.71 -20.53 10.17
CA GLU A 233 5.77 -21.23 9.45
C GLU A 233 5.95 -22.69 9.92
N LEU A 234 5.85 -22.94 11.22
CA LEU A 234 5.94 -24.29 11.79
C LEU A 234 4.82 -25.18 11.27
N PHE A 235 3.57 -24.69 11.24
CA PHE A 235 2.45 -25.44 10.66
C PHE A 235 2.67 -25.76 9.19
N ALA A 236 3.06 -24.76 8.40
CA ALA A 236 3.31 -24.92 6.97
C ALA A 236 4.44 -25.93 6.70
N THR A 237 5.47 -25.95 7.52
CA THR A 237 6.58 -26.92 7.46
C THR A 237 6.09 -28.34 7.75
N ILE A 238 5.38 -28.54 8.86
CA ILE A 238 4.91 -29.88 9.26
C ILE A 238 3.95 -30.45 8.22
N CYS A 239 2.94 -29.68 7.76
CA CYS A 239 1.94 -30.17 6.83
C CYS A 239 2.50 -30.51 5.44
N ASN A 240 3.60 -29.85 5.04
CA ASN A 240 4.26 -30.08 3.75
C ASN A 240 5.38 -31.15 3.81
N THR A 241 5.68 -31.68 5.00
CA THR A 241 6.69 -32.72 5.16
C THR A 241 6.20 -34.06 4.59
N VAL A 242 6.97 -34.65 3.68
CA VAL A 242 6.63 -35.92 3.01
C VAL A 242 6.88 -37.12 3.91
N LYS A 243 8.00 -37.14 4.61
CA LYS A 243 8.40 -38.21 5.56
C LYS A 243 9.06 -37.61 6.78
N HIS A 244 8.79 -38.19 7.94
CA HIS A 244 9.44 -37.85 9.20
C HIS A 244 9.82 -39.14 9.95
N THR A 245 11.01 -39.19 10.55
CA THR A 245 11.46 -40.34 11.30
C THR A 245 11.37 -40.03 12.77
N VAL A 246 10.53 -40.78 13.48
CA VAL A 246 10.47 -40.78 14.96
C VAL A 246 11.52 -41.74 15.46
N PRO A 247 12.50 -41.31 16.27
CA PRO A 247 13.53 -42.19 16.85
C PRO A 247 12.91 -43.31 17.71
N ALA A 248 13.70 -44.33 18.00
CA ALA A 248 13.29 -45.35 18.94
C ALA A 248 12.94 -44.72 20.29
N THR A 249 11.79 -45.14 20.85
CA THR A 249 11.27 -44.65 22.14
C THR A 249 11.51 -45.66 23.26
N ASN A 250 10.96 -45.37 24.45
CA ASN A 250 10.98 -46.32 25.55
C ASN A 250 10.15 -47.60 25.30
N LEU A 251 9.21 -47.60 24.32
CA LEU A 251 8.26 -48.69 24.05
C LEU A 251 8.21 -49.14 22.59
N SER A 252 8.86 -48.47 21.68
CA SER A 252 8.78 -48.75 20.24
C SER A 252 10.13 -48.54 19.57
N GLU A 253 10.40 -49.34 18.53
CA GLU A 253 11.53 -49.12 17.62
C GLU A 253 11.32 -47.84 16.77
N GLU A 254 12.39 -47.38 16.12
CA GLU A 254 12.33 -46.31 15.17
C GLU A 254 11.24 -46.53 14.10
N ARG A 255 10.46 -45.49 13.81
CA ARG A 255 9.42 -45.56 12.79
C ARG A 255 9.47 -44.35 11.84
N THR A 256 9.29 -44.62 10.55
CA THR A 256 9.18 -43.56 9.56
C THR A 256 7.72 -43.30 9.24
N LEU A 257 7.25 -42.10 9.53
CA LEU A 257 5.95 -41.59 9.18
C LEU A 257 5.94 -41.21 7.70
N SER A 258 4.82 -41.43 7.00
CA SER A 258 4.66 -41.09 5.60
C SER A 258 3.38 -40.27 5.40
N ASN A 259 3.51 -39.11 4.75
CA ASN A 259 2.37 -38.23 4.55
C ASN A 259 1.29 -38.92 3.72
N THR A 260 0.07 -38.86 4.20
CA THR A 260 -1.10 -39.43 3.52
C THR A 260 -1.47 -38.66 2.25
N ASN A 261 -1.05 -37.38 2.12
CA ASN A 261 -1.42 -36.55 0.95
C ASN A 261 -0.69 -36.99 -0.32
N GLY A 262 -1.41 -37.64 -1.21
CA GLY A 262 -0.92 -38.12 -2.51
C GLY A 262 -0.52 -37.03 -3.49
N LEU A 263 -0.91 -35.75 -3.27
CA LEU A 263 -0.45 -34.65 -4.14
C LEU A 263 1.02 -34.32 -3.92
N ILE A 264 1.51 -34.42 -2.67
CA ILE A 264 2.90 -34.09 -2.31
C ILE A 264 3.78 -35.32 -2.11
N ASN A 265 3.17 -36.49 -1.84
CA ASN A 265 3.85 -37.75 -1.60
C ASN A 265 3.54 -38.78 -2.70
N PRO A 266 4.46 -39.01 -3.66
CA PRO A 266 4.23 -39.98 -4.72
C PRO A 266 4.09 -41.43 -4.20
N ASP A 267 4.68 -41.71 -3.01
CA ASP A 267 4.65 -42.99 -2.31
C ASP A 267 3.57 -43.04 -1.22
N SER A 268 2.58 -42.14 -1.26
CA SER A 268 1.51 -42.12 -0.26
C SER A 268 0.95 -43.52 -0.02
N PRO A 269 0.80 -43.97 1.22
CA PRO A 269 0.32 -45.33 1.54
C PRO A 269 -1.12 -45.55 1.07
N MET A 270 -1.92 -44.47 1.00
CA MET A 270 -3.36 -44.58 0.68
C MET A 270 -3.71 -44.01 -0.71
N TYR A 271 -3.03 -42.94 -1.16
CA TYR A 271 -3.48 -42.14 -2.30
C TYR A 271 -2.39 -42.00 -3.38
N ARG A 272 -1.90 -43.11 -3.91
CA ARG A 272 -0.90 -43.11 -4.99
C ARG A 272 -1.47 -42.64 -6.33
N GLY A 273 -0.60 -42.00 -7.15
CA GLY A 273 -0.92 -41.63 -8.52
C GLY A 273 -1.55 -40.27 -8.70
N TYR A 274 -1.51 -39.44 -7.65
CA TYR A 274 -2.02 -38.05 -7.68
C TYR A 274 -0.92 -37.02 -7.53
N TYR A 275 0.36 -37.42 -7.49
CA TYR A 275 1.48 -36.47 -7.33
C TYR A 275 1.39 -35.32 -8.31
N TYR A 276 1.54 -34.11 -7.77
CA TYR A 276 1.49 -32.88 -8.51
C TYR A 276 2.60 -31.93 -8.02
N GLU A 277 3.58 -31.70 -8.88
CA GLU A 277 4.81 -30.97 -8.54
C GLU A 277 4.61 -29.57 -7.95
N TYR A 278 3.47 -28.92 -8.25
CA TYR A 278 3.13 -27.58 -7.75
C TYR A 278 2.36 -27.61 -6.44
N ALA A 279 1.89 -28.77 -5.98
CA ALA A 279 1.10 -28.88 -4.76
C ALA A 279 1.96 -28.80 -3.50
N LYS A 280 1.37 -28.18 -2.46
CA LYS A 280 1.92 -28.10 -1.10
C LYS A 280 0.83 -28.48 -0.10
N GLY A 281 1.17 -29.19 1.00
CA GLY A 281 0.25 -29.55 2.08
C GLY A 281 -1.17 -29.90 1.60
N VAL A 282 -2.24 -29.76 2.36
CA VAL A 282 -2.28 -29.48 3.78
C VAL A 282 -2.71 -30.73 4.54
N LYS A 283 -3.93 -31.25 4.27
CA LYS A 283 -4.49 -32.40 5.01
C LYS A 283 -5.52 -33.19 4.21
N THR A 284 -5.48 -34.51 4.34
CA THR A 284 -6.49 -35.46 3.87
C THR A 284 -7.48 -35.80 4.98
N GLY A 285 -8.69 -36.18 4.63
CA GLY A 285 -9.69 -36.68 5.55
C GLY A 285 -10.60 -37.72 4.91
N HIS A 286 -10.98 -38.76 5.65
CA HIS A 286 -11.97 -39.73 5.20
C HIS A 286 -12.67 -40.36 6.40
N THR A 287 -13.96 -40.47 6.33
CA THR A 287 -14.84 -41.40 7.06
C THR A 287 -16.01 -41.75 6.14
N ASP A 288 -16.73 -42.81 6.41
CA ASP A 288 -17.90 -43.19 5.62
C ASP A 288 -18.94 -42.05 5.57
N ALA A 289 -19.11 -41.33 6.65
CA ALA A 289 -20.04 -40.19 6.75
C ALA A 289 -19.54 -38.95 6.02
N ALA A 290 -18.23 -38.66 6.03
CA ALA A 290 -17.64 -37.47 5.42
C ALA A 290 -17.37 -37.66 3.92
N GLY A 291 -17.18 -38.88 3.44
CA GLY A 291 -16.56 -39.15 2.14
C GLY A 291 -15.08 -38.75 2.13
N TYR A 292 -14.49 -38.64 0.95
CA TYR A 292 -13.09 -38.22 0.79
C TYR A 292 -12.99 -36.69 0.82
N CYS A 293 -12.17 -36.21 1.72
CA CYS A 293 -11.93 -34.77 1.93
C CYS A 293 -10.45 -34.43 1.73
N LEU A 294 -10.18 -33.24 1.19
CA LEU A 294 -8.83 -32.76 0.95
C LEU A 294 -8.79 -31.23 1.04
N ILE A 295 -7.81 -30.72 1.78
CA ILE A 295 -7.36 -29.33 1.68
C ILE A 295 -5.92 -29.36 1.17
N SER A 296 -5.65 -28.55 0.16
CA SER A 296 -4.34 -28.47 -0.47
C SER A 296 -4.09 -27.05 -0.97
N THR A 297 -2.83 -26.64 -1.03
CA THR A 297 -2.41 -25.46 -1.77
C THR A 297 -1.56 -25.87 -2.98
N ALA A 298 -1.45 -24.96 -3.95
CA ALA A 298 -0.56 -25.15 -5.09
C ALA A 298 -0.05 -23.79 -5.59
N GLU A 299 1.20 -23.78 -6.06
CA GLU A 299 1.83 -22.58 -6.59
C GLU A 299 2.50 -22.88 -7.93
N LYS A 300 2.15 -22.11 -8.96
CA LYS A 300 2.76 -22.18 -10.27
C LYS A 300 2.85 -20.80 -10.90
N ASP A 301 4.02 -20.44 -11.40
CA ASP A 301 4.28 -19.16 -12.10
C ASP A 301 3.78 -17.95 -11.29
N GLY A 302 3.91 -18.01 -9.95
CA GLY A 302 3.47 -16.96 -9.02
C GLY A 302 1.96 -16.91 -8.75
N VAL A 303 1.16 -17.78 -9.34
CA VAL A 303 -0.25 -17.95 -8.98
C VAL A 303 -0.35 -18.95 -7.83
N ARG A 304 -0.98 -18.55 -6.73
CA ARG A 304 -1.12 -19.33 -5.50
C ARG A 304 -2.58 -19.67 -5.25
N LEU A 305 -2.88 -20.95 -5.16
CA LEU A 305 -4.23 -21.46 -5.01
C LEU A 305 -4.39 -22.28 -3.74
N LEU A 306 -5.53 -22.10 -3.05
CA LEU A 306 -5.99 -22.98 -1.99
C LEU A 306 -7.27 -23.68 -2.47
N CYS A 307 -7.31 -25.01 -2.37
CA CYS A 307 -8.48 -25.82 -2.74
C CYS A 307 -8.97 -26.63 -1.56
N ILE A 308 -10.28 -26.56 -1.31
CA ILE A 308 -10.99 -27.33 -0.29
C ILE A 308 -12.02 -28.19 -0.99
N VAL A 309 -11.95 -29.50 -0.78
CA VAL A 309 -12.90 -30.47 -1.32
C VAL A 309 -13.46 -31.31 -0.19
N LEU A 310 -14.79 -31.32 -0.02
CA LEU A 310 -15.50 -32.13 0.98
C LEU A 310 -16.53 -33.02 0.30
N GLY A 311 -16.68 -34.24 0.81
CA GLY A 311 -17.67 -35.19 0.32
C GLY A 311 -17.35 -35.75 -1.08
N GLY A 312 -16.06 -35.90 -1.40
CA GLY A 312 -15.61 -36.57 -2.61
C GLY A 312 -15.99 -38.07 -2.59
N LYS A 313 -16.28 -38.64 -3.73
CA LYS A 313 -16.63 -40.05 -3.88
C LYS A 313 -15.40 -40.90 -4.20
N GLY A 314 -15.38 -42.16 -3.77
CA GLY A 314 -14.47 -43.17 -4.26
C GLY A 314 -15.13 -43.90 -5.43
N THR A 315 -14.51 -43.85 -6.62
CA THR A 315 -15.05 -44.52 -7.83
C THR A 315 -14.09 -45.60 -8.32
N ALA A 316 -14.60 -46.81 -8.48
CA ALA A 316 -13.77 -47.89 -9.02
C ALA A 316 -13.37 -47.63 -10.48
N ARG A 317 -12.08 -47.72 -10.78
CA ARG A 317 -11.52 -47.60 -12.13
C ARG A 317 -11.46 -48.97 -12.79
N ALA A 318 -11.45 -49.01 -14.14
CA ALA A 318 -11.39 -50.24 -14.91
C ALA A 318 -10.14 -51.10 -14.62
N ASN A 319 -9.07 -50.52 -14.12
CA ASN A 319 -7.82 -51.21 -13.73
C ASN A 319 -7.84 -51.76 -12.28
N GLY A 320 -8.99 -51.73 -11.62
CA GLY A 320 -9.17 -52.22 -10.25
C GLY A 320 -8.70 -51.28 -9.15
N THR A 321 -8.22 -50.09 -9.50
CA THR A 321 -7.89 -49.03 -8.50
C THR A 321 -9.10 -48.14 -8.20
N THR A 322 -9.06 -47.43 -7.11
CA THR A 322 -10.09 -46.44 -6.77
C THR A 322 -9.66 -45.05 -7.21
N ASP A 323 -10.54 -44.30 -7.87
CA ASP A 323 -10.42 -42.90 -8.06
C ASP A 323 -10.98 -42.15 -6.84
N PHE A 324 -10.14 -41.39 -6.18
CA PHE A 324 -10.52 -40.60 -5.01
C PHE A 324 -10.92 -39.20 -5.45
N GLY A 325 -12.23 -38.91 -5.43
CA GLY A 325 -12.79 -37.69 -5.98
C GLY A 325 -12.19 -36.39 -5.39
N SER A 326 -11.79 -36.42 -4.12
CA SER A 326 -11.12 -35.23 -3.52
C SER A 326 -9.81 -34.87 -4.25
N PHE A 327 -9.04 -35.86 -4.69
CA PHE A 327 -7.80 -35.62 -5.44
C PHE A 327 -8.07 -35.29 -6.91
N SER A 328 -8.95 -36.01 -7.54
CA SER A 328 -9.30 -35.80 -8.96
C SER A 328 -9.91 -34.42 -9.17
N ASP A 329 -10.81 -34.00 -8.30
CA ASP A 329 -11.44 -32.70 -8.36
C ASP A 329 -10.42 -31.58 -8.11
N THR A 330 -9.56 -31.72 -7.08
CA THR A 330 -8.49 -30.75 -6.79
C THR A 330 -7.54 -30.59 -7.99
N LEU A 331 -7.07 -31.71 -8.57
CA LEU A 331 -6.18 -31.65 -9.74
C LEU A 331 -6.88 -31.06 -10.98
N THR A 332 -8.15 -31.35 -11.18
CA THR A 332 -8.94 -30.77 -12.27
C THR A 332 -9.05 -29.25 -12.10
N ALA A 333 -9.34 -28.78 -10.90
CA ALA A 333 -9.46 -27.38 -10.58
C ALA A 333 -8.12 -26.64 -10.75
N TYR A 334 -7.02 -27.16 -10.18
CA TYR A 334 -5.69 -26.56 -10.30
C TYR A 334 -5.22 -26.48 -11.76
N ARG A 335 -5.28 -27.59 -12.50
CA ARG A 335 -4.86 -27.63 -13.90
C ARG A 335 -5.66 -26.67 -14.76
N TRP A 336 -6.95 -26.53 -14.49
CA TRP A 336 -7.78 -25.60 -15.23
C TRP A 336 -7.35 -24.15 -14.98
N VAL A 337 -7.22 -23.72 -13.70
CA VAL A 337 -6.82 -22.36 -13.38
C VAL A 337 -5.42 -22.04 -13.89
N PHE A 338 -4.42 -22.88 -13.62
CA PHE A 338 -3.05 -22.67 -14.09
C PHE A 338 -2.88 -22.67 -15.63
N SER A 339 -3.84 -23.22 -16.37
CA SER A 339 -3.83 -23.16 -17.84
C SER A 339 -4.55 -21.93 -18.40
N HIS A 340 -5.42 -21.29 -17.60
CA HIS A 340 -6.26 -20.19 -18.08
C HIS A 340 -6.00 -18.85 -17.37
N TYR A 341 -5.26 -18.83 -16.27
CA TYR A 341 -4.92 -17.63 -15.52
C TYR A 341 -3.41 -17.48 -15.40
N GLY A 342 -2.95 -16.25 -15.34
CA GLY A 342 -1.55 -15.92 -15.13
C GLY A 342 -1.34 -14.44 -14.85
N TRP A 343 -0.15 -14.09 -14.41
CA TRP A 343 0.25 -12.72 -14.18
C TRP A 343 0.28 -11.93 -15.48
N ARG A 344 -0.42 -10.80 -15.51
CA ARG A 344 -0.47 -9.88 -16.65
C ARG A 344 -0.34 -8.45 -16.19
N ALA A 345 0.43 -7.67 -16.93
CA ALA A 345 0.48 -6.23 -16.73
C ALA A 345 -0.85 -5.60 -17.17
N ILE A 346 -1.45 -4.81 -16.29
CA ILE A 346 -2.63 -4.00 -16.57
C ILE A 346 -2.18 -2.63 -17.07
N VAL A 347 -1.17 -2.05 -16.39
CA VAL A 347 -0.52 -0.79 -16.76
C VAL A 347 0.98 -0.97 -16.57
N SER A 348 1.74 -0.64 -17.61
CA SER A 348 3.20 -0.75 -17.59
C SER A 348 3.86 0.51 -17.02
N ALA A 349 5.00 0.34 -16.34
CA ALA A 349 5.84 1.46 -15.93
C ALA A 349 6.35 2.32 -17.11
N SER A 350 6.28 1.81 -18.34
CA SER A 350 6.64 2.54 -19.57
C SER A 350 5.48 3.29 -20.21
N ASP A 351 4.24 3.06 -19.75
CA ASP A 351 3.06 3.69 -20.34
C ASP A 351 3.03 5.18 -19.99
N LEU A 352 2.79 6.02 -21.01
CA LEU A 352 2.61 7.45 -20.83
C LEU A 352 1.13 7.71 -20.55
N ILE A 353 0.81 8.23 -19.37
CA ILE A 353 -0.58 8.33 -18.89
C ILE A 353 -1.22 9.66 -19.32
N CYS A 354 -0.58 10.78 -18.99
CA CYS A 354 -1.07 12.11 -19.32
C CYS A 354 0.05 13.14 -19.28
N GLU A 355 -0.26 14.36 -19.71
CA GLU A 355 0.60 15.53 -19.56
C GLU A 355 0.09 16.42 -18.43
N VAL A 356 0.99 16.87 -17.57
CA VAL A 356 0.70 17.75 -16.43
C VAL A 356 1.30 19.12 -16.69
N PRO A 357 0.52 20.22 -16.60
CA PRO A 357 1.03 21.57 -16.78
C PRO A 357 2.12 21.92 -15.78
N VAL A 358 3.22 22.53 -16.26
CA VAL A 358 4.36 22.95 -15.47
C VAL A 358 4.61 24.44 -15.66
N ARG A 359 4.68 25.21 -14.58
CA ARG A 359 5.07 26.62 -14.64
C ARG A 359 6.59 26.77 -14.73
N TYR A 360 7.01 27.78 -15.45
CA TYR A 360 8.42 28.17 -15.59
C TYR A 360 9.31 27.14 -16.27
N GLY A 361 8.75 26.17 -17.00
CA GLY A 361 9.51 25.26 -17.83
C GLY A 361 10.32 26.01 -18.89
N ARG A 362 11.54 25.52 -19.22
CA ARG A 362 12.42 26.11 -20.20
C ARG A 362 12.07 25.68 -21.62
N ASP A 363 11.81 24.37 -21.78
CA ASP A 363 11.67 23.72 -23.08
C ASP A 363 10.21 23.28 -23.35
N GLY A 364 9.28 23.61 -22.45
CA GLY A 364 7.86 23.29 -22.51
C GLY A 364 7.12 23.75 -21.26
N ASP A 365 5.80 23.75 -21.34
CA ASP A 365 4.87 24.12 -20.28
C ASP A 365 4.11 22.92 -19.69
N SER A 366 4.52 21.70 -20.04
CA SER A 366 4.00 20.44 -19.50
C SER A 366 5.10 19.40 -19.27
N VAL A 367 4.80 18.41 -18.46
CA VAL A 367 5.59 17.21 -18.27
C VAL A 367 4.72 15.98 -18.46
N THR A 368 5.21 15.02 -19.26
CA THR A 368 4.56 13.72 -19.40
C THR A 368 4.82 12.87 -18.16
N VAL A 369 3.79 12.19 -17.68
CA VAL A 369 3.88 11.34 -16.49
C VAL A 369 3.67 9.86 -16.82
N ARG A 370 4.32 9.00 -16.07
CA ARG A 370 4.23 7.55 -16.18
C ARG A 370 4.09 6.89 -14.81
N PRO A 371 3.60 5.66 -14.71
CA PRO A 371 3.62 4.91 -13.46
C PRO A 371 5.05 4.68 -12.97
N ALA A 372 5.27 4.78 -11.66
CA ALA A 372 6.58 4.49 -11.05
C ALA A 372 6.95 3.00 -11.17
N GLN A 373 5.94 2.14 -11.21
CA GLN A 373 6.08 0.69 -11.37
C GLN A 373 4.90 0.11 -12.17
N THR A 374 5.07 -1.09 -12.70
CA THR A 374 4.02 -1.82 -13.41
C THR A 374 2.96 -2.31 -12.41
N VAL A 375 1.69 -2.12 -12.74
CA VAL A 375 0.57 -2.74 -12.04
C VAL A 375 0.25 -4.04 -12.75
N SER A 376 0.36 -5.16 -12.04
CA SER A 376 0.07 -6.50 -12.56
C SER A 376 -0.92 -7.22 -11.65
N ALA A 377 -1.69 -8.12 -12.22
CA ALA A 377 -2.57 -9.01 -11.47
C ALA A 377 -2.68 -10.36 -12.16
N VAL A 378 -3.20 -11.34 -11.43
CA VAL A 378 -3.58 -12.64 -12.00
C VAL A 378 -4.90 -12.46 -12.75
N LEU A 379 -4.85 -12.62 -14.06
CA LEU A 379 -5.97 -12.38 -14.96
C LEU A 379 -6.19 -13.59 -15.87
N PRO A 380 -7.42 -13.80 -16.39
CA PRO A 380 -7.67 -14.84 -17.37
C PRO A 380 -6.81 -14.64 -18.63
N ALA A 381 -6.50 -15.74 -19.31
CA ALA A 381 -5.90 -15.71 -20.63
C ALA A 381 -6.80 -14.84 -21.54
N ALA A 382 -6.20 -14.01 -22.39
CA ALA A 382 -6.97 -13.21 -23.33
C ALA A 382 -7.70 -14.16 -24.29
N ASP A 383 -9.00 -14.28 -24.10
CA ASP A 383 -9.89 -14.98 -25.01
C ASP A 383 -10.28 -14.04 -26.16
N SER A 384 -10.89 -14.63 -27.21
CA SER A 384 -11.34 -13.94 -28.41
C SER A 384 -12.36 -12.80 -28.18
N ASP A 385 -12.89 -12.67 -26.98
CA ASP A 385 -13.94 -11.68 -26.63
C ASP A 385 -13.40 -10.35 -26.15
N GLY A 386 -12.07 -10.13 -26.20
CA GLY A 386 -11.42 -8.87 -25.86
C GLY A 386 -10.84 -8.83 -24.46
N ALA A 387 -9.73 -8.13 -24.31
CA ALA A 387 -9.12 -7.89 -22.99
C ALA A 387 -10.06 -7.03 -22.12
N PRO A 388 -10.16 -7.30 -20.81
CA PRO A 388 -10.96 -6.48 -19.90
C PRO A 388 -10.46 -5.03 -19.93
N GLN A 389 -11.40 -4.10 -20.04
CA GLN A 389 -11.08 -2.67 -20.00
C GLN A 389 -11.09 -2.22 -18.54
N PHE A 390 -9.92 -1.94 -18.01
CA PHE A 390 -9.77 -1.41 -16.66
C PHE A 390 -10.04 0.09 -16.64
N GLU A 391 -10.76 0.53 -15.61
CA GLU A 391 -10.95 1.93 -15.29
C GLU A 391 -9.65 2.47 -14.69
N GLN A 392 -9.20 3.65 -15.18
CA GLN A 392 -8.01 4.32 -14.70
C GLN A 392 -8.40 5.65 -14.08
N GLN A 393 -8.23 5.80 -12.80
CA GLN A 393 -8.45 7.05 -12.07
C GLN A 393 -7.10 7.72 -11.80
N VAL A 394 -6.85 8.83 -12.49
CA VAL A 394 -5.65 9.65 -12.33
C VAL A 394 -5.92 10.75 -11.31
N THR A 395 -5.06 10.92 -10.33
CA THR A 395 -5.09 12.01 -9.35
C THR A 395 -3.77 12.76 -9.39
N ILE A 396 -3.77 13.97 -9.93
CA ILE A 396 -2.59 14.83 -9.99
C ILE A 396 -2.54 15.71 -8.73
N TYR A 397 -1.42 15.72 -8.02
CA TYR A 397 -1.28 16.45 -6.75
C TYR A 397 -1.42 17.96 -6.92
N SER A 398 -0.90 18.53 -8.02
CA SER A 398 -1.03 19.96 -8.29
C SER A 398 -2.48 20.41 -8.49
N GLU A 399 -3.33 19.55 -9.05
CA GLU A 399 -4.76 19.80 -9.23
C GLU A 399 -5.51 19.63 -7.91
N ARG A 400 -5.25 18.52 -7.20
CA ARG A 400 -5.86 18.22 -5.91
C ARG A 400 -5.59 19.31 -4.87
N ASP A 401 -4.33 19.77 -4.79
CA ASP A 401 -3.87 20.71 -3.76
C ASP A 401 -4.01 22.18 -4.21
N GLY A 402 -4.43 22.43 -5.45
CA GLY A 402 -4.54 23.76 -6.03
C GLY A 402 -3.20 24.51 -6.14
N LYS A 403 -2.09 23.78 -6.13
CA LYS A 403 -0.72 24.31 -6.23
C LYS A 403 -0.14 23.88 -7.57
N PRO A 404 0.11 24.82 -8.50
CA PRO A 404 0.67 24.46 -9.79
C PRO A 404 2.05 23.84 -9.64
N LEU A 405 2.34 22.85 -10.47
CA LEU A 405 3.64 22.24 -10.58
C LEU A 405 4.64 23.24 -11.18
N GLU A 406 5.80 23.42 -10.58
CA GLU A 406 6.81 24.39 -11.01
C GLU A 406 8.14 23.72 -11.32
N ALA A 407 8.80 24.14 -12.41
CA ALA A 407 10.16 23.71 -12.73
C ALA A 407 11.18 24.28 -11.74
N PRO A 408 12.33 23.56 -11.47
CA PRO A 408 12.76 22.35 -12.15
C PRO A 408 12.07 21.09 -11.63
N ILE A 409 11.83 20.14 -12.53
CA ILE A 409 11.32 18.80 -12.24
C ILE A 409 12.34 17.80 -12.75
N LYS A 410 12.59 16.75 -12.03
CA LYS A 410 13.46 15.65 -12.45
C LYS A 410 12.65 14.43 -12.85
N ALA A 411 13.15 13.67 -13.79
CA ALA A 411 12.62 12.36 -14.09
C ALA A 411 12.59 11.49 -12.82
N GLY A 412 11.43 10.92 -12.50
CA GLY A 412 11.20 10.17 -11.26
C GLY A 412 10.56 10.97 -10.11
N ASP A 413 10.44 12.30 -10.22
CA ASP A 413 9.72 13.09 -9.22
C ASP A 413 8.24 12.72 -9.20
N GLU A 414 7.68 12.49 -7.99
CA GLU A 414 6.28 12.14 -7.81
C GLU A 414 5.37 13.35 -8.10
N VAL A 415 4.38 13.14 -8.99
CA VAL A 415 3.44 14.18 -9.41
C VAL A 415 1.98 13.81 -9.19
N GLY A 416 1.69 12.54 -8.91
CA GLY A 416 0.32 12.07 -8.74
C GLY A 416 0.23 10.60 -8.36
N GLU A 417 -0.99 10.05 -8.48
CA GLU A 417 -1.32 8.65 -8.27
C GLU A 417 -2.25 8.16 -9.38
N LEU A 418 -2.08 6.90 -9.76
CA LEU A 418 -2.95 6.16 -10.66
C LEU A 418 -3.58 5.00 -9.89
N THR A 419 -4.90 4.96 -9.82
CA THR A 419 -5.66 3.82 -9.32
C THR A 419 -6.29 3.08 -10.50
N VAL A 420 -6.09 1.77 -10.54
CA VAL A 420 -6.62 0.89 -11.58
C VAL A 420 -7.69 0.01 -10.96
N SER A 421 -8.90 0.01 -11.52
CA SER A 421 -10.03 -0.77 -11.01
C SER A 421 -10.80 -1.46 -12.14
N TYR A 422 -11.58 -2.47 -11.77
CA TYR A 422 -12.52 -3.15 -12.66
C TYR A 422 -13.76 -3.54 -11.85
N ASN A 423 -14.94 -3.13 -12.29
CA ASN A 423 -16.22 -3.38 -11.60
C ASN A 423 -16.17 -3.05 -10.09
N GLY A 424 -15.50 -1.94 -9.73
CA GLY A 424 -15.37 -1.48 -8.35
C GLY A 424 -14.28 -2.18 -7.52
N THR A 425 -13.63 -3.21 -8.04
CA THR A 425 -12.47 -3.85 -7.41
C THR A 425 -11.19 -3.13 -7.81
N VAL A 426 -10.39 -2.70 -6.83
CA VAL A 426 -9.10 -2.04 -7.08
C VAL A 426 -8.01 -3.10 -7.29
N TYR A 427 -7.38 -3.07 -8.45
CA TYR A 427 -6.29 -3.97 -8.84
C TYR A 427 -4.91 -3.41 -8.48
N GLY A 428 -4.81 -2.11 -8.25
CA GLY A 428 -3.59 -1.49 -7.76
C GLY A 428 -3.68 0.02 -7.75
N THR A 429 -2.86 0.64 -6.87
CA THR A 429 -2.60 2.07 -6.85
C THR A 429 -1.10 2.28 -6.93
N VAL A 430 -0.65 3.09 -7.89
CA VAL A 430 0.76 3.34 -8.15
C VAL A 430 1.02 4.84 -8.24
N LYS A 431 2.21 5.27 -7.79
CA LYS A 431 2.64 6.66 -7.95
C LYS A 431 2.84 6.98 -9.42
N LEU A 432 2.44 8.19 -9.82
CA LEU A 432 2.78 8.77 -11.11
C LEU A 432 4.01 9.65 -10.97
N VAL A 433 4.99 9.43 -11.82
CA VAL A 433 6.27 10.15 -11.80
C VAL A 433 6.51 10.86 -13.13
N ALA A 434 7.28 11.94 -13.07
CA ALA A 434 7.73 12.64 -14.27
C ALA A 434 8.56 11.70 -15.16
N ALA A 435 8.23 11.62 -16.44
CA ALA A 435 8.94 10.75 -17.38
C ALA A 435 10.28 11.36 -17.84
N VAL A 436 10.41 12.68 -17.81
CA VAL A 436 11.56 13.44 -18.29
C VAL A 436 11.88 14.62 -17.37
N ASP A 437 13.10 15.12 -17.47
CA ASP A 437 13.51 16.34 -16.77
C ASP A 437 12.88 17.57 -17.42
N VAL A 438 12.40 18.51 -16.60
CA VAL A 438 11.96 19.84 -17.05
C VAL A 438 12.83 20.90 -16.38
N ALA A 439 13.72 21.51 -17.17
CA ALA A 439 14.60 22.56 -16.68
C ALA A 439 13.83 23.87 -16.45
N VAL A 440 14.28 24.68 -15.45
CA VAL A 440 13.65 25.98 -15.17
C VAL A 440 14.08 27.06 -16.18
N SER A 441 13.12 27.82 -16.68
CA SER A 441 13.38 29.09 -17.39
C SER A 441 13.61 30.20 -16.38
N LYS A 442 14.87 30.59 -16.16
CA LYS A 442 15.22 31.65 -15.20
C LYS A 442 14.48 32.95 -15.45
N GLY A 443 14.26 33.31 -16.72
CA GLY A 443 13.53 34.53 -17.10
C GLY A 443 12.06 34.46 -16.72
N ALA A 444 11.38 33.34 -17.06
CA ALA A 444 9.96 33.13 -16.73
C ALA A 444 9.74 33.03 -15.22
N TYR A 445 10.65 32.37 -14.50
CA TYR A 445 10.61 32.23 -13.04
C TYR A 445 10.69 33.61 -12.35
N ILE A 446 11.69 34.44 -12.72
CA ILE A 446 11.85 35.78 -12.17
C ILE A 446 10.64 36.66 -12.51
N ALA A 447 10.20 36.65 -13.78
CA ALA A 447 9.05 37.44 -14.21
C ALA A 447 7.75 37.04 -13.47
N GLY A 448 7.52 35.74 -13.30
CA GLY A 448 6.37 35.22 -12.58
C GLY A 448 6.35 35.62 -11.10
N HIS A 449 7.49 35.50 -10.41
CA HIS A 449 7.61 35.88 -9.01
C HIS A 449 7.49 37.39 -8.80
N VAL A 450 8.07 38.20 -9.72
CA VAL A 450 7.90 39.66 -9.71
C VAL A 450 6.42 40.04 -9.93
N ALA A 451 5.76 39.40 -10.89
CA ALA A 451 4.33 39.63 -11.12
C ALA A 451 3.49 39.25 -9.89
N ALA A 452 3.76 38.06 -9.31
CA ALA A 452 3.07 37.60 -8.10
C ALA A 452 3.30 38.53 -6.89
N PHE A 453 4.51 39.08 -6.75
CA PHE A 453 4.81 40.08 -5.72
C PHE A 453 3.94 41.33 -5.88
N PHE A 454 3.86 41.90 -7.09
CA PHE A 454 3.07 43.11 -7.33
C PHE A 454 1.55 42.88 -7.35
N THR A 455 1.10 41.66 -7.55
CA THR A 455 -0.34 41.30 -7.46
C THR A 455 -0.76 40.86 -6.05
N ASN A 456 0.17 40.68 -5.14
CA ASN A 456 -0.14 40.31 -3.76
C ASN A 456 -0.95 41.45 -3.08
N PRO A 457 -2.15 41.17 -2.55
CA PRO A 457 -3.01 42.20 -1.94
C PRO A 457 -2.34 42.97 -0.80
N ILE A 458 -1.48 42.30 -0.02
CA ILE A 458 -0.75 42.94 1.07
C ILE A 458 0.25 43.95 0.50
N VAL A 459 0.98 43.59 -0.57
CA VAL A 459 1.94 44.49 -1.22
C VAL A 459 1.22 45.69 -1.85
N LEU A 460 0.07 45.45 -2.49
CA LEU A 460 -0.74 46.53 -3.05
C LEU A 460 -1.23 47.52 -1.97
N VAL A 461 -1.66 47.02 -0.82
CA VAL A 461 -2.07 47.87 0.31
C VAL A 461 -0.87 48.70 0.85
N ILE A 462 0.30 48.07 0.96
CA ILE A 462 1.53 48.79 1.39
C ILE A 462 1.90 49.88 0.36
N LEU A 463 1.90 49.54 -0.93
CA LEU A 463 2.20 50.50 -1.99
C LEU A 463 1.19 51.67 -2.00
N LEU A 464 -0.10 51.38 -1.83
CA LEU A 464 -1.13 52.40 -1.71
C LEU A 464 -0.90 53.28 -0.50
N ALA A 465 -0.55 52.73 0.65
CA ALA A 465 -0.23 53.48 1.86
C ALA A 465 0.99 54.40 1.66
N ILE A 466 2.04 53.93 0.99
CA ILE A 466 3.22 54.73 0.63
C ILE A 466 2.83 55.88 -0.29
N VAL A 467 2.01 55.62 -1.32
CA VAL A 467 1.53 56.67 -2.23
C VAL A 467 0.72 57.72 -1.47
N LEU A 468 -0.20 57.30 -0.61
CA LEU A 468 -1.01 58.21 0.21
C LEU A 468 -0.16 59.03 1.14
N ALA A 469 0.87 58.43 1.77
CA ALA A 469 1.82 59.13 2.61
C ALA A 469 2.63 60.19 1.82
N LEU A 470 3.08 59.85 0.62
CA LEU A 470 3.78 60.78 -0.27
C LEU A 470 2.87 61.94 -0.71
N VAL A 471 1.63 61.65 -1.09
CA VAL A 471 0.64 62.70 -1.40
C VAL A 471 0.39 63.61 -0.20
N GLY A 472 0.19 63.00 1.00
CA GLY A 472 0.04 63.74 2.23
C GLY A 472 1.26 64.64 2.55
N TYR A 473 2.47 64.12 2.34
CA TYR A 473 3.71 64.87 2.50
C TYR A 473 3.84 66.04 1.53
N VAL A 474 3.51 65.83 0.26
CA VAL A 474 3.49 66.89 -0.77
C VAL A 474 2.45 67.96 -0.43
N LEU A 475 1.24 67.60 -0.04
CA LEU A 475 0.20 68.51 0.40
C LEU A 475 0.64 69.30 1.66
N TRP A 476 1.30 68.65 2.59
CA TRP A 476 1.87 69.32 3.78
C TRP A 476 2.96 70.35 3.40
N LEU A 477 3.87 69.99 2.47
CA LEU A 477 4.88 70.91 1.94
C LEU A 477 4.24 72.13 1.24
N VAL A 478 3.20 71.93 0.45
CA VAL A 478 2.45 73.02 -0.23
C VAL A 478 1.78 73.92 0.80
N ARG A 479 1.09 73.33 1.80
CA ARG A 479 0.49 74.11 2.91
C ARG A 479 1.53 74.88 3.71
N ARG A 480 2.66 74.26 4.04
CA ARG A 480 3.78 74.94 4.74
C ARG A 480 4.37 76.09 3.93
N ARG A 481 4.51 75.89 2.59
CA ARG A 481 4.94 76.99 1.70
C ARG A 481 3.95 78.16 1.71
N LYS A 482 2.66 77.92 1.59
CA LYS A 482 1.61 78.94 1.65
C LYS A 482 1.61 79.67 3.00
N GLN A 483 1.80 78.98 4.12
CA GLN A 483 1.92 79.61 5.43
C GLN A 483 3.17 80.53 5.56
N ILE A 484 4.31 80.04 5.06
CA ILE A 484 5.55 80.88 5.06
C ILE A 484 5.38 82.12 4.16
N GLU A 485 4.72 81.96 3.00
CA GLU A 485 4.43 83.15 2.13
C GLU A 485 3.40 84.06 2.74
N ALA A 486 2.40 83.58 3.42
CA ALA A 486 1.43 84.41 4.15
C ALA A 486 2.05 85.23 5.24
N VAL A 487 3.05 84.70 5.96
CA VAL A 487 3.83 85.43 6.98
C VAL A 487 4.84 86.40 6.35
N ARG A 488 5.42 86.09 5.22
CA ARG A 488 6.41 86.89 4.51
C ARG A 488 5.79 88.07 3.73
N ARG A 489 4.59 87.92 3.16
CA ARG A 489 3.90 89.02 2.41
C ARG A 489 3.67 90.29 3.23
N PRO A 490 3.11 90.26 4.45
CA PRO A 490 2.92 91.45 5.23
C PRO A 490 4.26 92.10 5.63
N ARG A 491 5.30 91.32 5.97
CA ARG A 491 6.62 91.82 6.27
C ARG A 491 7.32 92.53 5.11
N ARG A 492 7.20 92.00 3.87
CA ARG A 492 7.74 92.65 2.66
C ARG A 492 6.97 93.92 2.33
N ARG A 493 5.62 93.91 2.51
CA ARG A 493 4.80 95.08 2.29
C ARG A 493 5.17 96.20 3.27
N ALA A 494 5.30 95.88 4.54
CA ALA A 494 5.73 96.82 5.53
C ALA A 494 7.17 97.36 5.29
N GLN A 495 8.10 96.50 4.78
CA GLN A 495 9.45 96.98 4.41
C GLN A 495 9.43 97.92 3.16
N MET A 496 8.59 97.59 2.13
CA MET A 496 8.46 98.44 0.97
C MET A 496 7.79 99.76 1.31
N GLU A 497 6.76 99.79 2.14
CA GLU A 497 6.11 101.02 2.65
C GLU A 497 7.04 101.86 3.49
N ALA A 498 7.87 101.18 4.33
CA ALA A 498 8.91 101.93 5.14
C ALA A 498 10.03 102.50 4.24
N GLU A 499 10.41 101.78 3.15
CA GLU A 499 11.42 102.26 2.20
C GLU A 499 10.89 103.38 1.33
N GLU A 500 9.62 103.32 0.91
CA GLU A 500 8.93 104.42 0.19
C GLU A 500 8.74 105.63 1.07
N ALA A 501 8.35 105.42 2.35
CA ALA A 501 8.26 106.55 3.33
C ALA A 501 9.63 107.21 3.57
N ARG A 502 10.72 106.43 3.63
CA ARG A 502 12.08 106.94 3.74
C ARG A 502 12.52 107.72 2.47
N ARG A 503 12.17 107.25 1.28
CA ARG A 503 12.41 107.95 0.01
C ARG A 503 11.63 109.24 -0.07
N ARG A 504 10.36 109.28 0.38
CA ARG A 504 9.54 110.51 0.43
C ARG A 504 10.12 111.52 1.47
N ALA A 505 10.57 111.01 2.63
CA ALA A 505 11.21 111.89 3.62
C ALA A 505 12.52 112.54 3.10
N LEU A 506 13.37 111.74 2.39
CA LEU A 506 14.60 112.26 1.77
C LEU A 506 14.29 113.24 0.63
N ALA A 507 13.25 113.00 -0.17
CA ALA A 507 12.83 113.95 -1.19
C ALA A 507 12.27 115.26 -0.63
N HIS A 508 11.60 115.20 0.53
CA HIS A 508 11.17 116.37 1.27
C HIS A 508 12.34 117.17 1.91
N GLU A 509 13.38 116.49 2.34
CA GLU A 509 14.58 117.11 2.92
C GLU A 509 15.42 117.79 1.84
N THR A 510 15.54 117.14 0.64
CA THR A 510 16.20 117.79 -0.51
C THR A 510 15.42 118.97 -1.07
N LEU A 511 14.11 119.02 -1.00
CA LEU A 511 13.27 120.15 -1.42
C LEU A 511 13.41 121.31 -0.37
N ARG A 512 13.58 121.03 0.95
CA ARG A 512 13.82 122.01 1.99
C ARG A 512 15.21 122.62 1.91
N GLU A 513 16.23 121.92 1.47
CA GLU A 513 17.57 122.49 1.22
C GLU A 513 17.59 123.39 0.00
N PHE A 514 16.74 123.07 -1.05
CA PHE A 514 16.63 123.93 -2.23
C PHE A 514 15.93 125.30 -1.96
N ASP A 515 15.02 125.37 -0.99
CA ASP A 515 14.31 126.57 -0.56
C ASP A 515 15.09 127.49 0.39
N ARG A 516 16.30 127.04 0.85
CA ARG A 516 17.11 127.78 1.82
C ARG A 516 18.29 128.54 1.21
N ASP A 517 18.49 128.46 -0.12
CA ASP A 517 19.57 129.25 -0.71
C ASP A 517 19.15 130.02 -1.95
N PRO A 518 18.45 131.16 -1.82
CA PRO A 518 18.18 132.10 -2.91
C PRO A 518 19.21 133.21 -2.99
N ALA A 519 20.48 133.00 -2.89
CA ALA A 519 21.41 134.05 -3.20
C ALA A 519 22.85 133.59 -3.39
N GLY A 520 23.35 133.68 -4.52
CA GLY A 520 24.77 133.56 -4.79
C GLY A 520 25.09 133.04 -6.20
N SER A 521 24.65 133.78 -7.11
CA SER A 521 25.26 134.64 -8.08
C SER A 521 26.68 134.31 -8.50
N ARG A 522 26.78 134.02 -9.79
CA ARG A 522 27.81 134.56 -10.71
C ARG A 522 29.30 134.46 -10.39
N ARG A 523 29.92 133.84 -11.28
CA ARG A 523 31.31 134.03 -11.81
C ARG A 523 32.19 132.80 -11.50
N ARG A 524 32.75 132.10 -12.34
CA ARG A 524 33.31 132.20 -13.66
C ARG A 524 33.26 130.90 -14.37
#